data_86dc52e4478f38738fc942bedc3450b9
#
_entry.id   86dc52e4478f38738fc942bedc3450b9
#
_cell.length_a   1.000
_cell.length_b   1.000
_cell.length_c   1.000
_cell.angle_alpha   90.00
_cell.angle_beta   90.00
_cell.angle_gamma   90.00
#
_symmetry.space_group_name_H-M   'P 1'
#
loop_
_entity.id
_entity.type
_entity.pdbx_description
1 polymer ?
#
loop_
_entity_poly.entity_id
_entity_poly.type
_entity_poly.pdbx_seq_one_letter_code
_entity_poly.pdbx_strand_id
1 'polypeptide(L)'
;RCAVATSTSRVLTEERLRKLHLIQYFDYICCGDEVKHTKPSPDVYLNVIDTMNVCKDNALVFEDSAVGVQAAWSAGIPVVMVPDLVQATEIQQRQTVKIISSLHEGIPLLDEIQKDGMKYERCI
;
A
#
# COMPACT_ATOMS: atom_id res chain seq x y z
N ARG A 1 8.27 -3.81 -8.41
CA ARG A 1 8.22 -2.35 -8.29
C ARG A 1 7.58 -1.95 -6.96
N CYS A 2 7.99 -0.82 -6.40
CA CYS A 2 7.54 -0.36 -5.11
C CYS A 2 7.07 1.11 -5.18
N ALA A 3 5.97 1.44 -4.48
CA ALA A 3 5.44 2.79 -4.42
C ALA A 3 5.04 3.20 -3.00
N VAL A 4 5.02 4.49 -2.75
CA VAL A 4 4.45 5.08 -1.53
C VAL A 4 3.09 5.70 -1.85
N ALA A 5 2.09 5.39 -1.03
CA ALA A 5 0.76 6.01 -1.04
C ALA A 5 0.46 6.54 0.37
N THR A 6 0.51 7.84 0.54
CA THR A 6 0.41 8.48 1.87
C THR A 6 -0.59 9.61 1.90
N SER A 7 -1.20 9.86 3.06
CA SER A 7 -2.01 11.06 3.30
C SER A 7 -1.16 12.31 3.63
N THR A 8 0.14 12.14 3.84
CA THR A 8 1.08 13.23 4.11
C THR A 8 1.34 14.05 2.83
N SER A 9 1.69 15.32 2.97
CA SER A 9 2.06 16.19 1.84
C SER A 9 3.37 15.73 1.16
N ARG A 10 3.54 16.11 -0.11
CA ARG A 10 4.73 15.79 -0.91
C ARG A 10 6.01 16.26 -0.23
N VAL A 11 6.06 17.49 0.23
CA VAL A 11 7.25 18.09 0.86
C VAL A 11 7.71 17.28 2.07
N LEU A 12 6.80 16.98 3.00
CA LEU A 12 7.12 16.20 4.20
C LEU A 12 7.48 14.74 3.89
N THR A 13 6.80 14.14 2.94
CA THR A 13 7.06 12.75 2.53
C THR A 13 8.47 12.62 1.96
N GLU A 14 8.85 13.47 1.02
CA GLU A 14 10.17 13.44 0.42
C GLU A 14 11.28 13.76 1.43
N GLU A 15 11.07 14.75 2.30
CA GLU A 15 12.02 15.07 3.36
C GLU A 15 12.30 13.86 4.26
N ARG A 16 11.25 13.17 4.71
CA ARG A 16 11.36 11.97 5.57
C ARG A 16 12.06 10.82 4.86
N LEU A 17 11.66 10.54 3.61
CA LEU A 17 12.25 9.46 2.83
C LEU A 17 13.72 9.72 2.50
N ARG A 18 14.12 10.99 2.25
CA ARG A 18 15.53 11.37 2.05
C ARG A 18 16.33 11.22 3.32
N LYS A 19 15.83 11.69 4.45
CA LYS A 19 16.49 11.53 5.77
C LYS A 19 16.75 10.07 6.13
N LEU A 20 15.85 9.19 5.74
CA LEU A 20 15.95 7.75 5.99
C LEU A 20 16.71 7.01 4.88
N HIS A 21 17.19 7.70 3.85
CA HIS A 21 17.83 7.10 2.67
C HIS A 21 16.96 6.04 1.98
N LEU A 22 15.64 6.25 1.94
CA LEU A 22 14.67 5.31 1.37
C LEU A 22 14.10 5.76 0.01
N ILE A 23 14.20 7.03 -0.34
CA ILE A 23 13.52 7.59 -1.51
C ILE A 23 13.91 6.89 -2.83
N GLN A 24 15.16 6.43 -2.94
CA GLN A 24 15.67 5.76 -4.14
C GLN A 24 15.09 4.36 -4.38
N TYR A 25 14.40 3.79 -3.40
CA TYR A 25 13.80 2.46 -3.52
C TYR A 25 12.37 2.47 -4.07
N PHE A 26 11.79 3.65 -4.25
CA PHE A 26 10.42 3.79 -4.73
C PHE A 26 10.38 4.28 -6.17
N ASP A 27 9.65 3.54 -7.01
CA ASP A 27 9.42 3.89 -8.42
C ASP A 27 8.41 5.03 -8.57
N TYR A 28 7.48 5.16 -7.61
CA TYR A 28 6.48 6.22 -7.60
C TYR A 28 6.07 6.59 -6.17
N ILE A 29 5.71 7.84 -5.97
CA ILE A 29 5.20 8.38 -4.70
C ILE A 29 3.95 9.18 -5.00
N CYS A 30 2.81 8.84 -4.36
CA CYS A 30 1.57 9.60 -4.38
C CYS A 30 1.27 10.13 -2.98
N CYS A 31 1.08 11.43 -2.88
CA CYS A 31 0.88 12.14 -1.62
C CYS A 31 -0.54 12.67 -1.47
N GLY A 32 -0.96 12.95 -0.23
CA GLY A 32 -2.31 13.37 0.08
C GLY A 32 -2.74 14.71 -0.55
N ASP A 33 -1.79 15.59 -0.82
CA ASP A 33 -2.01 16.88 -1.50
C ASP A 33 -2.11 16.77 -3.03
N GLU A 34 -1.98 15.57 -3.59
CA GLU A 34 -2.03 15.29 -5.03
C GLU A 34 -3.32 14.60 -5.47
N VAL A 35 -4.18 14.26 -4.54
CA VAL A 35 -5.47 13.59 -4.79
C VAL A 35 -6.63 14.43 -4.30
N LYS A 36 -7.80 14.20 -4.90
CA LYS A 36 -9.00 14.95 -4.55
C LYS A 36 -9.51 14.62 -3.14
N HIS A 37 -9.47 13.35 -2.76
CA HIS A 37 -9.89 12.87 -1.46
C HIS A 37 -8.80 11.98 -0.86
N THR A 38 -8.45 12.28 0.39
CA THR A 38 -7.49 11.48 1.15
C THR A 38 -8.13 10.21 1.73
N LYS A 39 -7.29 9.28 2.26
CA LYS A 39 -7.79 8.09 2.98
C LYS A 39 -8.85 8.50 4.03
N PRO A 40 -9.97 7.77 4.14
CA PRO A 40 -10.22 6.42 3.64
C PRO A 40 -10.69 6.32 2.17
N SER A 41 -10.71 7.43 1.40
CA SER A 41 -10.99 7.36 -0.03
C SER A 41 -9.91 6.53 -0.75
N PRO A 42 -10.27 5.77 -1.81
CA PRO A 42 -9.32 4.97 -2.56
C PRO A 42 -8.42 5.78 -3.50
N ASP A 43 -8.61 7.09 -3.63
CA ASP A 43 -8.00 7.95 -4.65
C ASP A 43 -6.47 7.79 -4.73
N VAL A 44 -5.78 7.76 -3.59
CA VAL A 44 -4.31 7.66 -3.55
C VAL A 44 -3.83 6.32 -4.12
N TYR A 45 -4.54 5.22 -3.85
CA TYR A 45 -4.19 3.90 -4.38
C TYR A 45 -4.55 3.76 -5.86
N LEU A 46 -5.71 4.26 -6.27
CA LEU A 46 -6.12 4.29 -7.68
C LEU A 46 -5.11 5.10 -8.51
N ASN A 47 -4.67 6.26 -8.01
CA ASN A 47 -3.63 7.05 -8.64
C ASN A 47 -2.32 6.26 -8.85
N VAL A 48 -1.88 5.53 -7.83
CA VAL A 48 -0.65 4.71 -7.91
C VAL A 48 -0.77 3.63 -8.98
N ILE A 49 -1.84 2.82 -8.95
CA ILE A 49 -1.98 1.71 -9.90
C ILE A 49 -2.16 2.20 -11.33
N ASP A 50 -2.90 3.29 -11.53
CA ASP A 50 -3.09 3.91 -12.85
C ASP A 50 -1.78 4.47 -13.40
N THR A 51 -1.05 5.24 -12.59
CA THR A 51 0.24 5.84 -13.00
C THR A 51 1.30 4.78 -13.29
N MET A 52 1.35 3.73 -12.47
CA MET A 52 2.30 2.64 -12.65
C MET A 52 1.85 1.60 -13.68
N ASN A 53 0.64 1.73 -14.21
CA ASN A 53 0.02 0.80 -15.14
C ASN A 53 0.05 -0.64 -14.60
N VAL A 54 -0.56 -0.86 -13.43
CA VAL A 54 -0.63 -2.14 -12.71
C VAL A 54 -2.08 -2.55 -12.51
N CYS A 55 -2.39 -3.81 -12.73
CA CYS A 55 -3.70 -4.36 -12.36
C CYS A 55 -3.85 -4.44 -10.84
N LYS A 56 -5.08 -4.25 -10.35
CA LYS A 56 -5.41 -4.35 -8.92
C LYS A 56 -4.99 -5.70 -8.32
N ASP A 57 -5.25 -6.78 -9.06
CA ASP A 57 -4.93 -8.14 -8.62
C ASP A 57 -3.42 -8.43 -8.58
N ASN A 58 -2.63 -7.58 -9.24
CA ASN A 58 -1.16 -7.66 -9.29
C ASN A 58 -0.49 -6.65 -8.36
N ALA A 59 -1.26 -6.02 -7.48
CA ALA A 59 -0.77 -5.11 -6.47
C ALA A 59 -1.05 -5.67 -5.07
N LEU A 60 -0.18 -5.38 -4.12
CA LEU A 60 -0.37 -5.68 -2.71
C LEU A 60 -0.04 -4.44 -1.90
N VAL A 61 -0.95 -4.07 -1.01
CA VAL A 61 -0.77 -2.93 -0.10
C VAL A 61 -0.34 -3.43 1.27
N PHE A 62 0.60 -2.74 1.90
CA PHE A 62 0.91 -2.86 3.32
C PHE A 62 0.48 -1.58 4.02
N GLU A 63 -0.34 -1.70 5.05
CA GLU A 63 -0.92 -0.59 5.80
C GLU A 63 -0.89 -0.81 7.30
N ASP A 64 -0.72 0.27 8.06
CA ASP A 64 -0.70 0.25 9.53
C ASP A 64 -2.02 0.75 10.16
N SER A 65 -2.84 1.47 9.39
CA SER A 65 -4.02 2.16 9.89
C SER A 65 -5.33 1.60 9.33
N ALA A 66 -6.40 1.69 10.12
CA ALA A 66 -7.75 1.30 9.70
C ALA A 66 -8.24 2.09 8.48
N VAL A 67 -7.94 3.40 8.41
CA VAL A 67 -8.34 4.25 7.27
C VAL A 67 -7.57 3.90 6.01
N GLY A 68 -6.31 3.50 6.13
CA GLY A 68 -5.50 3.02 5.00
C GLY A 68 -5.96 1.67 4.49
N VAL A 69 -6.28 0.73 5.38
CA VAL A 69 -6.89 -0.56 5.02
C VAL A 69 -8.22 -0.35 4.30
N GLN A 70 -9.09 0.51 4.82
CA GLN A 70 -10.36 0.86 4.17
C GLN A 70 -10.14 1.43 2.77
N ALA A 71 -9.17 2.32 2.60
CA ALA A 71 -8.86 2.93 1.30
C ALA A 71 -8.38 1.88 0.27
N ALA A 72 -7.47 0.98 0.66
CA ALA A 72 -6.99 -0.10 -0.20
C ALA A 72 -8.10 -1.10 -0.56
N TRP A 73 -8.90 -1.49 0.44
CA TRP A 73 -10.06 -2.35 0.23
C TRP A 73 -11.07 -1.72 -0.72
N SER A 74 -11.38 -0.43 -0.55
CA SER A 74 -12.29 0.32 -1.45
C SER A 74 -11.73 0.47 -2.87
N ALA A 75 -10.40 0.51 -3.03
CA ALA A 75 -9.74 0.47 -4.32
C ALA A 75 -9.83 -0.92 -5.00
N GLY A 76 -10.22 -1.95 -4.26
CA GLY A 76 -10.23 -3.35 -4.72
C GLY A 76 -8.83 -3.95 -4.83
N ILE A 77 -7.88 -3.48 -4.02
CA ILE A 77 -6.51 -3.97 -4.00
C ILE A 77 -6.30 -4.83 -2.74
N PRO A 78 -5.74 -6.04 -2.85
CA PRO A 78 -5.38 -6.85 -1.69
C PRO A 78 -4.50 -6.07 -0.70
N VAL A 79 -4.83 -6.14 0.59
CA VAL A 79 -4.13 -5.39 1.63
C VAL A 79 -3.73 -6.28 2.80
N VAL A 80 -2.50 -6.13 3.25
CA VAL A 80 -1.94 -6.70 4.48
C VAL A 80 -1.88 -5.60 5.52
N MET A 81 -2.44 -5.84 6.70
CA MET A 81 -2.33 -4.90 7.81
C MET A 81 -1.13 -5.25 8.69
N VAL A 82 -0.36 -4.22 9.03
CA VAL A 82 0.76 -4.27 9.97
C VAL A 82 0.44 -3.29 11.11
N PRO A 83 -0.38 -3.68 12.11
CA PRO A 83 -0.81 -2.78 13.17
C PRO A 83 0.37 -2.19 13.93
N ASP A 84 0.34 -0.87 14.15
CA ASP A 84 1.34 -0.16 14.97
C ASP A 84 0.67 0.35 16.26
N LEU A 85 0.04 1.52 16.21
CA LEU A 85 -0.56 2.15 17.40
C LEU A 85 -1.94 1.60 17.75
N VAL A 86 -2.68 1.07 16.79
CA VAL A 86 -4.05 0.60 16.97
C VAL A 86 -4.17 -0.84 16.48
N GLN A 87 -4.73 -1.69 17.33
CA GLN A 87 -4.98 -3.09 16.98
C GLN A 87 -6.06 -3.23 15.91
N ALA A 88 -5.95 -4.27 15.10
CA ALA A 88 -6.97 -4.61 14.12
C ALA A 88 -8.27 -5.05 14.80
N THR A 89 -9.39 -4.51 14.31
CA THR A 89 -10.74 -4.93 14.71
C THR A 89 -11.29 -6.00 13.76
N GLU A 90 -12.48 -6.52 14.04
CA GLU A 90 -13.17 -7.45 13.14
C GLU A 90 -13.36 -6.88 11.72
N ILE A 91 -13.50 -5.56 11.59
CA ILE A 91 -13.65 -4.90 10.28
C ILE A 91 -12.38 -5.10 9.46
N GLN A 92 -11.21 -4.76 10.03
CA GLN A 92 -9.93 -4.93 9.33
C GLN A 92 -9.62 -6.41 9.06
N GLN A 93 -10.00 -7.31 9.97
CA GLN A 93 -9.85 -8.75 9.74
C GLN A 93 -10.60 -9.23 8.49
N ARG A 94 -11.76 -8.64 8.18
CA ARG A 94 -12.54 -8.97 6.98
C ARG A 94 -12.04 -8.27 5.72
N GLN A 95 -11.38 -7.13 5.85
CA GLN A 95 -10.90 -6.32 4.73
C GLN A 95 -9.49 -6.68 4.27
N THR A 96 -8.73 -7.39 5.10
CA THR A 96 -7.33 -7.73 4.83
C THR A 96 -7.17 -9.18 4.40
N VAL A 97 -6.19 -9.44 3.55
CA VAL A 97 -5.78 -10.81 3.21
C VAL A 97 -4.94 -11.43 4.31
N LYS A 98 -4.24 -10.62 5.10
CA LYS A 98 -3.45 -11.04 6.24
C LYS A 98 -3.21 -9.88 7.21
N ILE A 99 -3.02 -10.21 8.49
CA ILE A 99 -2.54 -9.29 9.51
C ILE A 99 -1.22 -9.87 10.03
N ILE A 100 -0.17 -9.06 10.03
CA ILE A 100 1.18 -9.45 10.46
C ILE A 100 1.70 -8.47 11.50
N SER A 101 2.65 -8.90 12.33
CA SER A 101 3.16 -8.08 13.43
C SER A 101 4.29 -7.13 13.01
N SER A 102 4.98 -7.42 11.91
CA SER A 102 6.02 -6.55 11.35
C SER A 102 6.16 -6.73 9.85
N LEU A 103 6.74 -5.73 9.17
CA LEU A 103 7.04 -5.81 7.73
C LEU A 103 8.01 -6.94 7.38
N HIS A 104 8.84 -7.41 8.33
CA HIS A 104 9.72 -8.56 8.12
C HIS A 104 8.95 -9.83 7.77
N GLU A 105 7.75 -10.02 8.33
CA GLU A 105 6.87 -11.13 7.99
C GLU A 105 6.26 -11.01 6.58
N GLY A 106 6.30 -9.83 5.99
CA GLY A 106 5.87 -9.59 4.62
C GLY A 106 6.83 -10.19 3.58
N ILE A 107 8.11 -10.37 3.91
CA ILE A 107 9.12 -10.91 2.99
C ILE A 107 8.76 -12.34 2.55
N PRO A 108 8.57 -13.32 3.46
CA PRO A 108 8.16 -14.67 3.06
C PRO A 108 6.78 -14.69 2.39
N LEU A 109 5.86 -13.80 2.77
CA LEU A 109 4.56 -13.69 2.13
C LEU A 109 4.68 -13.30 0.66
N LEU A 110 5.56 -12.35 0.33
CA LEU A 110 5.84 -11.96 -1.06
C LEU A 110 6.48 -13.11 -1.85
N ASP A 111 7.38 -13.87 -1.23
CA ASP A 111 8.00 -15.04 -1.85
C ASP A 111 6.97 -16.16 -2.14
N GLU A 112 6.03 -16.39 -1.24
CA GLU A 112 4.93 -17.35 -1.42
C GLU A 112 4.03 -16.93 -2.59
N ILE A 113 3.60 -15.67 -2.61
CA ILE A 113 2.77 -15.10 -3.68
C ILE A 113 3.46 -15.24 -5.05
N GLN A 114 4.77 -15.05 -5.12
CA GLN A 114 5.53 -15.21 -6.35
C GLN A 114 5.64 -16.67 -6.80
N LYS A 115 5.74 -17.63 -5.87
CA LYS A 115 5.85 -19.07 -6.16
C LYS A 115 4.53 -19.65 -6.65
N ASP A 116 3.39 -19.20 -6.13
CA ASP A 116 2.06 -19.68 -6.50
C ASP A 116 1.60 -19.21 -7.88
N GLY A 117 2.49 -18.56 -8.64
CA GLY A 117 2.23 -18.19 -10.03
C GLY A 117 1.22 -17.04 -10.18
N MET A 118 0.93 -16.27 -9.14
CA MET A 118 0.41 -14.92 -9.30
C MET A 118 1.49 -14.12 -10.04
N LYS A 119 1.52 -14.29 -11.33
CA LYS A 119 2.31 -13.45 -12.21
C LYS A 119 1.72 -12.05 -12.06
N TYR A 120 2.49 -11.17 -11.44
CA TYR A 120 2.26 -9.74 -11.54
C TYR A 120 2.49 -9.33 -12.99
N GLU A 121 1.58 -9.76 -13.87
CA GLU A 121 1.61 -9.38 -15.27
C GLU A 121 1.18 -7.92 -15.38
N ARG A 122 1.95 -7.18 -16.17
CA ARG A 122 1.58 -5.80 -16.53
C ARG A 122 0.19 -5.85 -17.16
N CYS A 123 -0.78 -5.12 -16.59
CA CYS A 123 -1.96 -4.76 -17.32
C CYS A 123 -1.54 -3.90 -18.51
N ILE A 124 -1.77 -4.43 -19.66
CA ILE A 124 -1.65 -3.69 -20.91
C ILE A 124 -2.96 -2.96 -21.14
#